data_4360cebd29bbc8fa0d9d46fdc06e8f3d
#
_entry.id   4360cebd29bbc8fa0d9d46fdc06e8f3d
#
_cell.length_a   1.000
_cell.length_b   1.000
_cell.length_c   1.000
_cell.angle_alpha   90.00
_cell.angle_beta   90.00
_cell.angle_gamma   90.00
#
_symmetry.space_group_name_H-M   'P 1'
#
loop_
_entity.id
_entity.type
_entity.pdbx_description
1 polymer ?
#
loop_
_entity_poly.entity_id
_entity_poly.type
_entity_poly.pdbx_seq_one_letter_code
_entity_poly.pdbx_strand_id
1 'polypeptide(L)'
;NFNHGFRTHSSIFYLSSLFYLPFIKYFLFHLTPVFFLGFSNVILYNKIKENLNKPNNLYLIFLSLFSIIFVNVFFYRLAEHGTDRSAMILIMILVIEILSLINLKEIYEKDKILKLVILITIIFSLKAFYVIYCILFFLIFFYNKEKKELIIYLFNHKITYLCIGLIGFVLFTNFLNTGCLIYPAKILCYESFQWSIPLKEVDQMNNWYQLWSKAGANPNFIIDNPNEYIQNFNWVGNWFQMYFFNKVSDFLLGLLFLILLFMVTFFRRKIKLDKKRFLLLYIILLILFFEWFYFHPTLRLGGYHLVAL
;
A
#
# COMPACT_ATOMS: atom_id res chain seq x y z
N ASN A 1 -7.52 1.84 28.89
CA ASN A 1 -7.81 1.99 27.46
C ASN A 1 -6.55 2.44 26.73
N PHE A 2 -5.53 1.57 26.66
CA PHE A 2 -4.37 1.85 25.82
C PHE A 2 -4.80 1.76 24.37
N ASN A 3 -4.58 2.85 23.70
CA ASN A 3 -5.01 3.13 22.37
C ASN A 3 -4.52 2.03 21.40
N HIS A 4 -5.40 1.50 20.60
CA HIS A 4 -5.17 0.51 19.56
C HIS A 4 -3.96 0.81 18.64
N GLY A 5 -3.54 2.06 18.53
CA GLY A 5 -2.38 2.45 17.73
C GLY A 5 -1.04 1.84 18.16
N PHE A 6 -0.90 1.46 19.43
CA PHE A 6 0.31 0.81 19.94
C PHE A 6 0.30 -0.72 19.83
N ARG A 7 -0.82 -1.31 19.46
CA ARG A 7 -0.96 -2.76 19.28
C ARG A 7 -0.49 -3.25 17.92
N THR A 8 -0.44 -2.36 16.93
CA THR A 8 0.07 -2.69 15.59
C THR A 8 1.54 -2.32 15.49
N HIS A 9 2.38 -3.33 15.32
CA HIS A 9 3.79 -3.12 15.10
C HIS A 9 4.06 -2.51 13.71
N SER A 10 5.05 -1.61 13.65
CA SER A 10 5.53 -1.03 12.38
C SER A 10 7.03 -0.77 12.47
N SER A 11 7.77 -1.20 11.45
CA SER A 11 9.22 -0.99 11.36
C SER A 11 9.61 0.50 11.26
N ILE A 12 8.67 1.39 10.91
CA ILE A 12 8.93 2.83 10.86
C ILE A 12 9.39 3.38 12.22
N PHE A 13 8.90 2.81 13.32
CA PHE A 13 9.29 3.26 14.66
C PHE A 13 10.74 2.93 14.97
N TYR A 14 11.25 1.77 14.54
CA TYR A 14 12.67 1.43 14.69
C TYR A 14 13.56 2.33 13.84
N LEU A 15 13.16 2.59 12.58
CA LEU A 15 13.89 3.51 11.72
C LEU A 15 13.89 4.93 12.32
N SER A 16 12.76 5.37 12.86
CA SER A 16 12.65 6.68 13.52
C SER A 16 13.50 6.76 14.77
N SER A 17 13.64 5.66 15.54
CA SER A 17 14.47 5.64 16.74
C SER A 17 15.97 5.82 16.48
N LEU A 18 16.44 5.52 15.25
CA LEU A 18 17.83 5.81 14.85
C LEU A 18 18.15 7.30 14.83
N PHE A 19 17.11 8.15 14.71
CA PHE A 19 17.23 9.60 14.73
C PHE A 19 17.04 10.19 16.15
N TYR A 20 16.97 9.36 17.19
CA TYR A 20 16.93 9.83 18.56
C TYR A 20 18.32 10.30 18.99
N LEU A 21 18.49 11.61 19.08
CA LEU A 21 19.74 12.21 19.54
C LEU A 21 19.55 12.83 20.94
N PRO A 22 20.52 12.70 21.86
CA PRO A 22 20.38 13.14 23.26
C PRO A 22 19.96 14.61 23.42
N PHE A 23 20.42 15.49 22.52
CA PHE A 23 20.14 16.93 22.56
C PHE A 23 18.85 17.32 21.83
N ILE A 24 18.48 16.58 20.76
CA ILE A 24 17.35 16.89 19.88
C ILE A 24 16.13 16.03 20.25
N LYS A 25 16.35 14.95 21.00
CA LYS A 25 15.32 14.00 21.42
C LYS A 25 14.53 13.43 20.22
N TYR A 26 13.19 13.45 20.30
CA TYR A 26 12.29 12.88 19.29
C TYR A 26 11.97 13.79 18.11
N PHE A 27 12.45 15.03 18.09
CA PHE A 27 12.10 15.99 17.05
C PHE A 27 12.51 15.55 15.63
N LEU A 28 13.51 14.68 15.52
CA LEU A 28 13.97 14.14 14.24
C LEU A 28 13.24 12.85 13.80
N PHE A 29 12.30 12.34 14.57
CA PHE A 29 11.58 11.10 14.23
C PHE A 29 10.82 11.21 12.89
N HIS A 30 10.41 12.40 12.52
CA HIS A 30 9.74 12.69 11.26
C HIS A 30 10.66 12.54 10.01
N LEU A 31 11.97 12.47 10.19
CA LEU A 31 12.90 12.30 9.07
C LEU A 31 12.66 10.98 8.34
N THR A 32 12.33 9.89 9.04
CA THR A 32 12.07 8.60 8.39
C THR A 32 10.96 8.68 7.33
N PRO A 33 9.73 9.10 7.63
CA PRO A 33 8.70 9.23 6.60
C PRO A 33 9.05 10.28 5.54
N VAL A 34 9.79 11.33 5.88
CA VAL A 34 10.29 12.32 4.91
C VAL A 34 11.30 11.69 3.94
N PHE A 35 12.18 10.80 4.40
CA PHE A 35 13.07 10.04 3.52
C PHE A 35 12.30 9.11 2.59
N PHE A 36 11.28 8.41 3.06
CA PHE A 36 10.42 7.61 2.18
C PHE A 36 9.79 8.48 1.09
N LEU A 37 9.26 9.65 1.42
CA LEU A 37 8.72 10.60 0.45
C LEU A 37 9.80 11.08 -0.54
N GLY A 38 10.94 11.53 -0.03
CA GLY A 38 12.03 12.09 -0.86
C GLY A 38 12.59 11.09 -1.84
N PHE A 39 12.98 9.89 -1.37
CA PHE A 39 13.50 8.83 -2.24
C PHE A 39 12.45 8.34 -3.24
N SER A 40 11.19 8.26 -2.84
CA SER A 40 10.10 7.88 -3.73
C SER A 40 9.93 8.89 -4.86
N ASN A 41 9.99 10.18 -4.57
CA ASN A 41 9.94 11.23 -5.60
C ASN A 41 11.12 11.11 -6.59
N VAL A 42 12.33 10.82 -6.09
CA VAL A 42 13.51 10.61 -6.95
C VAL A 42 13.32 9.39 -7.86
N ILE A 43 12.83 8.27 -7.31
CA ILE A 43 12.55 7.06 -8.09
C ILE A 43 11.51 7.34 -9.18
N LEU A 44 10.40 7.98 -8.83
CA LEU A 44 9.32 8.31 -9.76
C LEU A 44 9.78 9.28 -10.85
N TYR A 45 10.57 10.29 -10.48
CA TYR A 45 11.17 11.22 -11.43
C TYR A 45 12.11 10.51 -12.42
N ASN A 46 12.96 9.60 -11.93
CA ASN A 46 13.85 8.82 -12.79
C ASN A 46 13.05 7.93 -13.74
N LYS A 47 11.93 7.32 -13.27
CA LYS A 47 11.02 6.57 -14.15
C LYS A 47 10.44 7.42 -15.27
N ILE A 48 10.06 8.66 -15.01
CA ILE A 48 9.60 9.59 -16.03
C ILE A 48 10.73 9.84 -17.03
N LYS A 49 11.93 10.21 -16.56
CA LYS A 49 13.09 10.53 -17.40
C LYS A 49 13.48 9.36 -18.32
N GLU A 50 13.55 8.14 -17.78
CA GLU A 50 13.90 6.92 -18.53
C GLU A 50 12.89 6.58 -19.65
N ASN A 51 11.64 6.99 -19.50
CA ASN A 51 10.56 6.66 -20.42
C ASN A 51 10.14 7.81 -21.35
N LEU A 52 10.62 9.03 -21.15
CA LEU A 52 10.27 10.20 -21.97
C LEU A 52 10.46 9.98 -23.48
N ASN A 53 11.52 9.27 -23.85
CA ASN A 53 11.87 9.02 -25.25
C ASN A 53 11.28 7.69 -25.79
N LYS A 54 10.52 6.95 -24.96
CA LYS A 54 9.95 5.65 -25.31
C LYS A 54 8.43 5.79 -25.54
N PRO A 55 7.93 5.91 -26.80
CA PRO A 55 6.53 6.18 -27.07
C PRO A 55 5.58 5.11 -26.53
N ASN A 56 6.04 3.86 -26.43
CA ASN A 56 5.23 2.75 -25.95
C ASN A 56 5.04 2.76 -24.41
N ASN A 57 5.77 3.59 -23.68
CA ASN A 57 5.77 3.62 -22.22
C ASN A 57 5.05 4.85 -21.64
N LEU A 58 4.21 5.52 -22.43
CA LEU A 58 3.49 6.73 -22.00
C LEU A 58 2.68 6.51 -20.72
N TYR A 59 2.08 5.33 -20.54
CA TYR A 59 1.34 5.00 -19.34
C TYR A 59 2.22 4.95 -18.08
N LEU A 60 3.50 4.54 -18.19
CA LEU A 60 4.46 4.61 -17.07
C LEU A 60 4.78 6.05 -16.70
N ILE A 61 4.90 6.93 -17.70
CA ILE A 61 5.09 8.38 -17.48
C ILE A 61 3.87 8.93 -16.75
N PHE A 62 2.66 8.62 -17.23
CA PHE A 62 1.41 9.08 -16.64
C PHE A 62 1.29 8.61 -15.19
N LEU A 63 1.45 7.31 -14.93
CA LEU A 63 1.35 6.76 -13.58
C LEU A 63 2.42 7.31 -12.63
N SER A 64 3.65 7.50 -13.13
CA SER A 64 4.73 8.09 -12.31
C SER A 64 4.45 9.56 -11.99
N LEU A 65 4.00 10.35 -12.97
CA LEU A 65 3.63 11.74 -12.77
C LEU A 65 2.46 11.87 -11.80
N PHE A 66 1.42 11.07 -12.01
CA PHE A 66 0.27 11.04 -11.12
C PHE A 66 0.67 10.63 -9.70
N SER A 67 1.53 9.61 -9.56
CA SER A 67 2.02 9.18 -8.26
C SER A 67 2.81 10.27 -7.53
N ILE A 68 3.65 11.06 -8.22
CA ILE A 68 4.33 12.22 -7.63
C ILE A 68 3.31 13.22 -7.09
N ILE A 69 2.30 13.57 -7.90
CA ILE A 69 1.27 14.54 -7.48
C ILE A 69 0.48 13.97 -6.30
N PHE A 70 0.01 12.73 -6.40
CA PHE A 70 -0.76 12.08 -5.35
C PHE A 70 0.01 12.02 -4.02
N VAL A 71 1.25 11.57 -4.08
CA VAL A 71 2.12 11.43 -2.90
C VAL A 71 2.35 12.77 -2.20
N ASN A 72 2.60 13.83 -2.96
CA ASN A 72 2.89 15.15 -2.37
C ASN A 72 1.62 15.91 -1.94
N VAL A 73 0.48 15.69 -2.58
CA VAL A 73 -0.78 16.38 -2.25
C VAL A 73 -1.53 15.65 -1.13
N PHE A 74 -1.66 14.31 -1.21
CA PHE A 74 -2.47 13.56 -0.25
C PHE A 74 -1.69 13.05 0.95
N PHE A 75 -0.38 12.79 0.81
CA PHE A 75 0.45 12.27 1.88
C PHE A 75 1.35 13.32 2.55
N TYR A 76 1.07 14.61 2.36
CA TYR A 76 1.86 15.69 2.94
C TYR A 76 1.96 15.68 4.47
N ARG A 77 0.97 15.10 5.16
CA ARG A 77 0.96 14.99 6.64
C ARG A 77 1.83 13.82 7.13
N LEU A 78 3.07 13.73 6.69
CA LEU A 78 4.00 12.68 7.13
C LEU A 78 4.40 12.80 8.61
N ALA A 79 4.32 14.01 9.16
CA ALA A 79 4.62 14.27 10.56
C ALA A 79 3.65 13.61 11.56
N GLU A 80 2.50 13.14 11.11
CA GLU A 80 1.50 12.46 11.95
C GLU A 80 1.86 10.98 12.25
N HIS A 81 3.12 10.56 12.15
CA HIS A 81 3.57 9.16 12.34
C HIS A 81 2.78 8.14 11.52
N GLY A 82 2.33 8.54 10.32
CA GLY A 82 1.49 7.74 9.45
C GLY A 82 2.22 6.55 8.85
N THR A 83 2.19 5.41 9.53
CA THR A 83 2.71 4.13 9.02
C THR A 83 2.08 3.76 7.69
N ASP A 84 0.79 4.09 7.51
CA ASP A 84 0.01 3.80 6.31
C ASP A 84 0.55 4.56 5.08
N ARG A 85 0.94 5.84 5.25
CA ARG A 85 1.37 6.70 4.14
C ARG A 85 2.66 6.23 3.52
N SER A 86 3.67 5.92 4.32
CA SER A 86 4.94 5.40 3.82
C SER A 86 4.75 4.08 3.07
N ALA A 87 3.92 3.18 3.58
CA ALA A 87 3.60 1.93 2.91
C ALA A 87 2.84 2.16 1.58
N MET A 88 1.85 3.07 1.55
CA MET A 88 1.10 3.41 0.34
C MET A 88 1.97 4.01 -0.77
N ILE A 89 2.91 4.88 -0.42
CA ILE A 89 3.88 5.44 -1.36
C ILE A 89 4.69 4.31 -2.03
N LEU A 90 5.15 3.35 -1.24
CA LEU A 90 5.91 2.22 -1.75
C LEU A 90 5.06 1.27 -2.59
N ILE A 91 3.75 1.12 -2.29
CA ILE A 91 2.82 0.34 -3.12
C ILE A 91 2.66 0.97 -4.51
N MET A 92 2.57 2.29 -4.61
CA MET A 92 2.52 2.96 -5.91
C MET A 92 3.77 2.66 -6.74
N ILE A 93 4.95 2.70 -6.12
CA ILE A 93 6.20 2.31 -6.77
C ILE A 93 6.17 0.83 -7.16
N LEU A 94 5.69 -0.06 -6.29
CA LEU A 94 5.57 -1.49 -6.57
C LEU A 94 4.74 -1.77 -7.83
N VAL A 95 3.57 -1.13 -7.96
CA VAL A 95 2.70 -1.28 -9.13
C VAL A 95 3.40 -0.79 -10.40
N ILE A 96 4.06 0.38 -10.35
CA ILE A 96 4.80 0.93 -11.49
C ILE A 96 5.95 0.00 -11.91
N GLU A 97 6.70 -0.54 -10.95
CA GLU A 97 7.79 -1.48 -11.24
C GLU A 97 7.28 -2.78 -11.86
N ILE A 98 6.18 -3.35 -11.35
CA ILE A 98 5.55 -4.55 -11.92
C ILE A 98 5.06 -4.28 -13.34
N LEU A 99 4.40 -3.15 -13.57
CA LEU A 99 3.97 -2.74 -14.91
C LEU A 99 5.15 -2.59 -15.87
N SER A 100 6.24 -1.99 -15.40
CA SER A 100 7.48 -1.85 -16.18
C SER A 100 8.03 -3.22 -16.58
N LEU A 101 8.12 -4.16 -15.65
CA LEU A 101 8.62 -5.52 -15.91
C LEU A 101 7.75 -6.28 -16.91
N ILE A 102 6.42 -6.21 -16.76
CA ILE A 102 5.47 -6.88 -17.67
C ILE A 102 5.60 -6.31 -19.09
N ASN A 103 5.70 -4.99 -19.23
CA ASN A 103 5.75 -4.33 -20.53
C ASN A 103 7.06 -4.59 -21.28
N LEU A 104 8.19 -4.44 -20.58
CA LEU A 104 9.51 -4.55 -21.19
C LEU A 104 9.96 -6.00 -21.42
N LYS A 105 9.14 -6.99 -21.05
CA LYS A 105 9.50 -8.43 -21.03
C LYS A 105 10.73 -8.72 -20.16
N GLU A 106 11.02 -7.86 -19.21
CA GLU A 106 12.14 -7.97 -18.27
C GLU A 106 11.85 -8.90 -17.08
N ILE A 107 10.74 -9.65 -17.15
CA ILE A 107 10.32 -10.63 -16.14
C ILE A 107 11.38 -11.72 -15.91
N TYR A 108 12.34 -11.84 -16.81
CA TYR A 108 13.46 -12.77 -16.70
C TYR A 108 14.66 -12.19 -15.93
N GLU A 109 14.67 -10.87 -15.65
CA GLU A 109 15.75 -10.25 -14.89
C GLU A 109 15.61 -10.54 -13.39
N LYS A 110 16.31 -11.56 -12.92
CA LYS A 110 16.25 -12.08 -11.55
C LYS A 110 16.54 -11.01 -10.51
N ASP A 111 17.47 -10.09 -10.79
CA ASP A 111 17.82 -8.96 -9.90
C ASP A 111 16.70 -7.95 -9.72
N LYS A 112 15.92 -7.68 -10.78
CA LYS A 112 14.76 -6.79 -10.68
C LYS A 112 13.66 -7.42 -9.84
N ILE A 113 13.47 -8.74 -9.96
CA ILE A 113 12.51 -9.47 -9.13
C ILE A 113 12.96 -9.44 -7.66
N LEU A 114 14.24 -9.60 -7.39
CA LEU A 114 14.78 -9.51 -6.03
C LEU A 114 14.50 -8.12 -5.41
N LYS A 115 14.63 -7.03 -6.17
CA LYS A 115 14.26 -5.69 -5.72
C LYS A 115 12.78 -5.59 -5.35
N LEU A 116 11.88 -6.27 -6.08
CA LEU A 116 10.45 -6.32 -5.72
C LEU A 116 10.21 -7.11 -4.43
N VAL A 117 10.96 -8.20 -4.19
CA VAL A 117 10.89 -8.95 -2.91
C VAL A 117 11.26 -8.03 -1.75
N ILE A 118 12.35 -7.26 -1.88
CA ILE A 118 12.76 -6.28 -0.87
C ILE A 118 11.65 -5.25 -0.64
N LEU A 119 11.09 -4.69 -1.71
CA LEU A 119 10.07 -3.65 -1.63
C LEU A 119 8.81 -4.16 -0.93
N ILE A 120 8.31 -5.34 -1.29
CA ILE A 120 7.16 -5.99 -0.64
C ILE A 120 7.46 -6.25 0.84
N THR A 121 8.65 -6.72 1.16
CA THR A 121 9.06 -6.96 2.55
C THR A 121 9.05 -5.69 3.38
N ILE A 122 9.55 -4.59 2.84
CA ILE A 122 9.50 -3.28 3.50
C ILE A 122 8.06 -2.82 3.69
N ILE A 123 7.22 -2.91 2.64
CA ILE A 123 5.79 -2.55 2.72
C ILE A 123 5.10 -3.32 3.86
N PHE A 124 5.29 -4.65 3.90
CA PHE A 124 4.75 -5.51 4.96
C PHE A 124 5.25 -5.10 6.35
N SER A 125 6.55 -4.81 6.48
CA SER A 125 7.14 -4.42 7.77
C SER A 125 6.64 -3.06 8.28
N LEU A 126 6.31 -2.15 7.38
CA LEU A 126 5.72 -0.84 7.73
C LEU A 126 4.30 -0.98 8.23
N LYS A 127 3.50 -1.84 7.59
CA LYS A 127 2.11 -2.08 7.95
C LYS A 127 1.66 -3.47 7.51
N ALA A 128 1.48 -4.37 8.45
CA ALA A 128 1.10 -5.77 8.16
C ALA A 128 -0.22 -5.92 7.39
N PHE A 129 -1.14 -4.93 7.51
CA PHE A 129 -2.37 -4.87 6.71
C PHE A 129 -2.10 -4.98 5.20
N TYR A 130 -1.00 -4.44 4.73
CA TYR A 130 -0.66 -4.44 3.31
C TYR A 130 -0.10 -5.78 2.78
N VAL A 131 -0.12 -6.84 3.60
CA VAL A 131 0.18 -8.22 3.15
C VAL A 131 -0.68 -8.63 1.95
N ILE A 132 -1.90 -8.10 1.83
CA ILE A 132 -2.81 -8.38 0.71
C ILE A 132 -2.18 -8.01 -0.64
N TYR A 133 -1.29 -7.02 -0.69
CA TYR A 133 -0.60 -6.62 -1.91
C TYR A 133 0.52 -7.57 -2.34
N CYS A 134 0.89 -8.53 -1.49
CA CYS A 134 1.77 -9.62 -1.89
C CYS A 134 1.18 -10.45 -3.05
N ILE A 135 -0.15 -10.38 -3.24
CA ILE A 135 -0.83 -11.01 -4.39
C ILE A 135 -0.26 -10.50 -5.73
N LEU A 136 0.21 -9.25 -5.79
CA LEU A 136 0.85 -8.68 -6.98
C LEU A 136 2.16 -9.40 -7.33
N PHE A 137 2.84 -9.98 -6.35
CA PHE A 137 4.06 -10.75 -6.59
C PHE A 137 3.79 -12.06 -7.36
N PHE A 138 2.61 -12.67 -7.18
CA PHE A 138 2.22 -13.86 -7.94
C PHE A 138 2.14 -13.61 -9.44
N LEU A 139 1.90 -12.37 -9.88
CA LEU A 139 1.94 -12.00 -11.30
C LEU A 139 3.30 -12.33 -11.92
N ILE A 140 4.38 -12.08 -11.18
CA ILE A 140 5.75 -12.31 -11.66
C ILE A 140 5.96 -13.80 -11.92
N PHE A 141 5.51 -14.65 -10.99
CA PHE A 141 5.57 -16.10 -11.17
C PHE A 141 4.67 -16.59 -12.31
N PHE A 142 3.50 -15.96 -12.48
CA PHE A 142 2.58 -16.32 -13.56
C PHE A 142 3.18 -16.05 -14.94
N TYR A 143 3.79 -14.89 -15.13
CA TYR A 143 4.38 -14.49 -16.41
C TYR A 143 5.79 -15.04 -16.65
N ASN A 144 6.50 -15.49 -15.62
CA ASN A 144 7.83 -16.07 -15.77
C ASN A 144 7.74 -17.50 -16.27
N LYS A 145 8.43 -17.80 -17.38
CA LYS A 145 8.50 -19.17 -17.92
C LYS A 145 9.45 -20.07 -17.14
N GLU A 146 10.50 -19.50 -16.57
CA GLU A 146 11.55 -20.21 -15.84
C GLU A 146 11.31 -20.20 -14.32
N LYS A 147 10.10 -20.61 -13.91
CA LYS A 147 9.64 -20.53 -12.50
C LYS A 147 10.59 -21.25 -11.53
N LYS A 148 11.07 -22.45 -11.92
CA LYS A 148 11.98 -23.26 -11.09
C LYS A 148 13.30 -22.53 -10.85
N GLU A 149 13.90 -22.01 -11.90
CA GLU A 149 15.15 -21.27 -11.80
C GLU A 149 15.02 -20.00 -10.98
N LEU A 150 13.90 -19.28 -11.14
CA LEU A 150 13.61 -18.10 -10.33
C LEU A 150 13.51 -18.46 -8.84
N ILE A 151 12.78 -19.53 -8.50
CA ILE A 151 12.64 -19.99 -7.12
C ILE A 151 14.02 -20.38 -6.56
N ILE A 152 14.81 -21.16 -7.28
CA ILE A 152 16.16 -21.56 -6.85
C ILE A 152 17.04 -20.31 -6.65
N TYR A 153 17.00 -19.36 -7.57
CA TYR A 153 17.75 -18.10 -7.45
C TYR A 153 17.37 -17.32 -6.19
N LEU A 154 16.06 -17.14 -5.95
CA LEU A 154 15.59 -16.41 -4.78
C LEU A 154 16.01 -17.12 -3.48
N PHE A 155 15.85 -18.44 -3.40
CA PHE A 155 16.24 -19.17 -2.20
C PHE A 155 17.76 -19.28 -1.97
N ASN A 156 18.56 -19.13 -3.01
CA ASN A 156 20.03 -19.12 -2.88
C ASN A 156 20.58 -17.72 -2.58
N HIS A 157 19.74 -16.67 -2.65
CA HIS A 157 20.20 -15.31 -2.47
C HIS A 157 20.12 -14.85 -1.01
N LYS A 158 21.23 -14.34 -0.44
CA LYS A 158 21.32 -13.92 0.96
C LYS A 158 20.27 -12.88 1.35
N ILE A 159 19.92 -11.97 0.43
CA ILE A 159 18.90 -10.93 0.65
C ILE A 159 17.52 -11.54 0.91
N THR A 160 17.18 -12.66 0.27
CA THR A 160 15.90 -13.34 0.52
C THR A 160 15.79 -13.81 1.97
N TYR A 161 16.87 -14.35 2.52
CA TYR A 161 16.90 -14.74 3.94
C TYR A 161 16.77 -13.54 4.89
N LEU A 162 17.39 -12.41 4.54
CA LEU A 162 17.18 -11.16 5.30
C LEU A 162 15.71 -10.70 5.23
N CYS A 163 15.08 -10.80 4.07
CA CYS A 163 13.66 -10.49 3.90
C CYS A 163 12.76 -11.42 4.74
N ILE A 164 13.02 -12.72 4.70
CA ILE A 164 12.30 -13.72 5.52
C ILE A 164 12.53 -13.43 7.00
N GLY A 165 13.75 -13.11 7.40
CA GLY A 165 14.09 -12.74 8.78
C GLY A 165 13.34 -11.50 9.26
N LEU A 166 13.24 -10.45 8.41
CA LEU A 166 12.49 -9.23 8.74
C LEU A 166 10.98 -9.51 8.87
N ILE A 167 10.40 -10.29 7.95
CA ILE A 167 8.99 -10.71 8.04
C ILE A 167 8.76 -11.51 9.32
N GLY A 168 9.62 -12.49 9.60
CA GLY A 168 9.55 -13.30 10.80
C GLY A 168 9.65 -12.45 12.09
N PHE A 169 10.53 -11.47 12.10
CA PHE A 169 10.68 -10.53 13.21
C PHE A 169 9.41 -9.70 13.43
N VAL A 170 8.80 -9.17 12.36
CA VAL A 170 7.55 -8.40 12.46
C VAL A 170 6.40 -9.28 12.97
N LEU A 171 6.25 -10.49 12.45
CA LEU A 171 5.22 -11.43 12.91
C LEU A 171 5.43 -11.82 14.36
N PHE A 172 6.67 -12.09 14.76
CA PHE A 172 7.02 -12.46 16.14
C PHE A 172 6.76 -11.31 17.11
N THR A 173 7.13 -10.08 16.77
CA THR A 173 6.86 -8.91 17.63
C THR A 173 5.37 -8.59 17.73
N ASN A 174 4.59 -8.75 16.66
CA ASN A 174 3.14 -8.65 16.73
C ASN A 174 2.55 -9.71 17.67
N PHE A 175 3.03 -10.95 17.54
CA PHE A 175 2.60 -12.06 18.39
C PHE A 175 2.89 -11.80 19.86
N LEU A 176 4.10 -11.36 20.21
CA LEU A 176 4.47 -11.03 21.58
C LEU A 176 3.64 -9.89 22.18
N ASN A 177 3.25 -8.91 21.33
CA ASN A 177 2.50 -7.74 21.81
C ASN A 177 1.00 -7.99 21.94
N THR A 178 0.44 -8.91 21.17
CA THR A 178 -1.02 -9.03 21.05
C THR A 178 -1.56 -10.45 21.12
N GLY A 179 -0.70 -11.47 21.00
CA GLY A 179 -1.12 -12.85 20.75
C GLY A 179 -1.53 -13.12 19.30
N CYS A 180 -1.41 -12.13 18.39
CA CYS A 180 -1.77 -12.26 16.98
C CYS A 180 -0.54 -12.14 16.08
N LEU A 181 -0.42 -12.97 15.06
CA LEU A 181 0.60 -12.80 14.02
C LEU A 181 0.35 -11.51 13.22
N ILE A 182 -0.91 -11.23 12.87
CA ILE A 182 -1.34 -10.00 12.24
C ILE A 182 -2.57 -9.47 12.98
N TYR A 183 -2.41 -8.40 13.74
CA TYR A 183 -3.51 -7.76 14.46
C TYR A 183 -4.20 -6.70 13.56
N PRO A 184 -5.54 -6.60 13.53
CA PRO A 184 -6.54 -7.35 14.28
C PRO A 184 -7.22 -8.50 13.48
N ALA A 185 -6.46 -9.29 12.73
CA ALA A 185 -7.01 -10.42 11.98
C ALA A 185 -7.27 -11.61 12.92
N LYS A 186 -8.52 -11.77 13.38
CA LYS A 186 -8.96 -12.76 14.37
C LYS A 186 -8.47 -14.18 14.07
N ILE A 187 -8.47 -14.60 12.81
CA ILE A 187 -8.03 -15.94 12.38
C ILE A 187 -6.54 -16.23 12.67
N LEU A 188 -5.73 -15.20 12.86
CA LEU A 188 -4.31 -15.29 13.15
C LEU A 188 -3.98 -14.95 14.61
N CYS A 189 -4.97 -15.00 15.51
CA CYS A 189 -4.83 -14.68 16.91
C CYS A 189 -5.02 -15.93 17.78
N TYR A 190 -4.21 -16.03 18.84
CA TYR A 190 -4.18 -17.13 19.79
C TYR A 190 -4.46 -16.60 21.19
N GLU A 191 -5.56 -17.04 21.82
CA GLU A 191 -6.02 -16.58 23.15
C GLU A 191 -5.41 -17.37 24.32
N SER A 192 -4.65 -18.42 24.03
CA SER A 192 -4.14 -19.36 25.04
C SER A 192 -3.04 -18.79 25.95
N PHE A 193 -2.49 -17.63 25.64
CA PHE A 193 -1.40 -17.02 26.39
C PHE A 193 -1.91 -15.95 27.36
N GLN A 194 -1.29 -15.82 28.53
CA GLN A 194 -1.70 -14.85 29.57
C GLN A 194 -1.63 -13.38 29.10
N TRP A 195 -0.75 -13.05 28.15
CA TRP A 195 -0.61 -11.70 27.58
C TRP A 195 -1.47 -11.45 26.34
N SER A 196 -2.13 -12.49 25.82
CA SER A 196 -2.92 -12.37 24.60
C SER A 196 -4.11 -11.44 24.81
N ILE A 197 -4.42 -10.67 23.79
CA ILE A 197 -5.64 -9.86 23.76
C ILE A 197 -6.83 -10.81 23.56
N PRO A 198 -7.91 -10.67 24.35
CA PRO A 198 -9.11 -11.50 24.18
C PRO A 198 -9.67 -11.37 22.77
N LEU A 199 -10.07 -12.49 22.15
CA LEU A 199 -10.62 -12.52 20.78
C LEU A 199 -11.83 -11.61 20.60
N LYS A 200 -12.62 -11.40 21.65
CA LYS A 200 -13.74 -10.44 21.65
C LYS A 200 -13.25 -9.00 21.42
N GLU A 201 -12.14 -8.62 22.03
CA GLU A 201 -11.56 -7.29 21.89
C GLU A 201 -10.91 -7.09 20.50
N VAL A 202 -10.28 -8.16 19.97
CA VAL A 202 -9.76 -8.18 18.58
C VAL A 202 -10.89 -7.94 17.58
N ASP A 203 -12.03 -8.63 17.77
CA ASP A 203 -13.19 -8.50 16.90
C ASP A 203 -13.83 -7.11 16.97
N GLN A 204 -13.97 -6.56 18.17
CA GLN A 204 -14.43 -5.19 18.38
C GLN A 204 -13.54 -4.17 17.66
N MET A 205 -12.22 -4.38 17.69
CA MET A 205 -11.28 -3.50 17.03
C MET A 205 -11.37 -3.60 15.50
N ASN A 206 -11.51 -4.80 14.95
CA ASN A 206 -11.72 -5.00 13.53
C ASN A 206 -13.00 -4.30 13.05
N ASN A 207 -14.09 -4.47 13.79
CA ASN A 207 -15.35 -3.80 13.49
C ASN A 207 -15.25 -2.28 13.61
N TRP A 208 -14.47 -1.77 14.58
CA TRP A 208 -14.22 -0.35 14.72
C TRP A 208 -13.46 0.24 13.52
N TYR A 209 -12.44 -0.45 13.00
CA TYR A 209 -11.72 0.01 11.79
C TYR A 209 -12.65 0.08 10.57
N GLN A 210 -13.50 -0.94 10.39
CA GLN A 210 -14.49 -0.94 9.32
C GLN A 210 -15.49 0.20 9.50
N LEU A 211 -16.05 0.35 10.72
CA LEU A 211 -17.00 1.40 11.03
C LEU A 211 -16.42 2.79 10.77
N TRP A 212 -15.21 3.05 11.26
CA TRP A 212 -14.52 4.32 11.02
C TRP A 212 -14.34 4.61 9.53
N SER A 213 -13.93 3.62 8.74
CA SER A 213 -13.74 3.77 7.31
C SER A 213 -15.04 4.02 6.55
N LYS A 214 -16.10 3.27 6.89
CA LYS A 214 -17.42 3.33 6.27
C LYS A 214 -18.20 4.58 6.66
N ALA A 215 -17.95 5.11 7.87
CA ALA A 215 -18.60 6.34 8.39
C ALA A 215 -17.89 7.65 8.00
N GLY A 216 -17.10 7.63 6.93
CA GLY A 216 -16.48 8.83 6.37
C GLY A 216 -15.10 9.18 6.92
N ALA A 217 -14.45 8.27 7.64
CA ALA A 217 -13.10 8.45 8.22
C ALA A 217 -12.98 9.72 9.10
N ASN A 218 -14.04 10.03 9.82
CA ASN A 218 -14.12 11.14 10.74
C ASN A 218 -14.13 10.62 12.18
N PRO A 219 -13.33 11.17 13.12
CA PRO A 219 -13.35 10.75 14.53
C PRO A 219 -14.67 11.04 15.23
N ASN A 220 -15.46 11.95 14.73
CA ASN A 220 -16.72 12.40 15.34
C ASN A 220 -17.96 11.79 14.67
N PHE A 221 -17.83 10.62 14.03
CA PHE A 221 -19.00 9.96 13.48
C PHE A 221 -19.93 9.45 14.58
N ILE A 222 -21.25 9.61 14.37
CA ILE A 222 -22.30 9.11 15.25
C ILE A 222 -23.14 8.13 14.43
N ILE A 223 -23.19 6.87 14.87
CA ILE A 223 -23.95 5.78 14.24
C ILE A 223 -24.72 5.07 15.36
N ASP A 224 -26.04 5.04 15.27
CA ASP A 224 -26.91 4.47 16.30
C ASP A 224 -26.73 2.94 16.43
N ASN A 225 -26.69 2.23 15.31
CA ASN A 225 -26.54 0.75 15.25
C ASN A 225 -25.27 0.35 14.47
N PRO A 226 -24.06 0.41 15.10
CA PRO A 226 -22.80 0.15 14.40
C PRO A 226 -22.73 -1.21 13.70
N ASN A 227 -23.23 -2.27 14.33
CA ASN A 227 -23.16 -3.62 13.79
C ASN A 227 -24.05 -3.81 12.54
N GLU A 228 -25.22 -3.22 12.52
CA GLU A 228 -26.11 -3.23 11.36
C GLU A 228 -25.57 -2.34 10.23
N TYR A 229 -25.01 -1.19 10.60
CA TYR A 229 -24.45 -0.22 9.67
C TYR A 229 -23.29 -0.80 8.84
N ILE A 230 -22.36 -1.54 9.45
CA ILE A 230 -21.20 -2.11 8.74
C ILE A 230 -21.55 -3.31 7.86
N GLN A 231 -22.72 -3.94 8.06
CA GLN A 231 -23.15 -5.12 7.31
C GLN A 231 -23.60 -4.77 5.90
N ASN A 232 -23.33 -5.67 4.98
CA ASN A 232 -23.72 -5.54 3.58
C ASN A 232 -23.28 -4.17 3.01
N PHE A 233 -24.22 -3.43 2.40
CA PHE A 233 -24.02 -2.11 1.80
C PHE A 233 -24.85 -1.01 2.51
N ASN A 234 -25.30 -1.23 3.75
CA ASN A 234 -26.12 -0.26 4.49
C ASN A 234 -25.42 1.10 4.69
N TRP A 235 -24.10 1.07 4.76
CA TRP A 235 -23.23 2.24 4.95
C TRP A 235 -23.05 3.09 3.68
N VAL A 236 -23.33 2.55 2.48
CA VAL A 236 -22.94 3.18 1.20
C VAL A 236 -23.57 4.55 1.01
N GLY A 237 -24.87 4.71 1.30
CA GLY A 237 -25.57 5.98 1.16
C GLY A 237 -24.93 7.10 2.01
N ASN A 238 -24.64 6.80 3.28
CA ASN A 238 -23.97 7.74 4.17
C ASN A 238 -22.52 8.02 3.75
N TRP A 239 -21.78 6.99 3.32
CA TRP A 239 -20.42 7.15 2.83
C TRP A 239 -20.33 8.07 1.61
N PHE A 240 -21.28 7.96 0.66
CA PHE A 240 -21.35 8.87 -0.48
C PHE A 240 -21.51 10.31 -0.03
N GLN A 241 -22.41 10.60 0.92
CA GLN A 241 -22.64 11.94 1.41
C GLN A 241 -21.47 12.49 2.22
N MET A 242 -20.92 11.70 3.12
CA MET A 242 -19.91 12.16 4.11
C MET A 242 -18.48 12.10 3.59
N TYR A 243 -18.16 11.16 2.71
CA TYR A 243 -16.79 10.93 2.27
C TYR A 243 -16.57 11.11 0.77
N PHE A 244 -17.44 10.51 -0.07
CA PHE A 244 -17.27 10.57 -1.52
C PHE A 244 -17.30 12.00 -2.01
N PHE A 245 -18.36 12.75 -1.77
CA PHE A 245 -18.50 14.13 -2.25
C PHE A 245 -17.51 15.11 -1.60
N ASN A 246 -16.99 14.80 -0.42
CA ASN A 246 -16.06 15.69 0.28
C ASN A 246 -14.58 15.41 -0.01
N LYS A 247 -14.22 14.19 -0.46
CA LYS A 247 -12.80 13.80 -0.66
C LYS A 247 -12.54 13.01 -1.93
N VAL A 248 -13.38 12.00 -2.25
CA VAL A 248 -13.13 11.15 -3.40
C VAL A 248 -13.45 11.89 -4.69
N SER A 249 -14.52 12.70 -4.72
CA SER A 249 -14.87 13.52 -5.88
C SER A 249 -13.76 14.49 -6.27
N ASP A 250 -13.19 15.19 -5.31
CA ASP A 250 -12.07 16.12 -5.55
C ASP A 250 -10.85 15.40 -6.10
N PHE A 251 -10.57 14.21 -5.53
CA PHE A 251 -9.50 13.36 -6.03
C PHE A 251 -9.75 12.90 -7.48
N LEU A 252 -10.96 12.44 -7.81
CA LEU A 252 -11.33 12.01 -9.17
C LEU A 252 -11.34 13.18 -10.17
N LEU A 253 -11.77 14.37 -9.77
CA LEU A 253 -11.68 15.58 -10.59
C LEU A 253 -10.23 15.95 -10.87
N GLY A 254 -9.36 15.89 -9.85
CA GLY A 254 -7.92 16.10 -10.03
C GLY A 254 -7.30 15.07 -10.98
N LEU A 255 -7.68 13.79 -10.86
CA LEU A 255 -7.27 12.73 -11.77
C LEU A 255 -7.73 13.00 -13.20
N LEU A 256 -9.00 13.34 -13.39
CA LEU A 256 -9.57 13.69 -14.69
C LEU A 256 -8.82 14.86 -15.35
N PHE A 257 -8.56 15.91 -14.57
CA PHE A 257 -7.78 17.06 -15.06
C PHE A 257 -6.38 16.65 -15.52
N LEU A 258 -5.69 15.79 -14.76
CA LEU A 258 -4.37 15.29 -15.14
C LEU A 258 -4.41 14.39 -16.38
N ILE A 259 -5.45 13.56 -16.52
CA ILE A 259 -5.67 12.77 -17.75
C ILE A 259 -5.83 13.69 -18.96
N LEU A 260 -6.67 14.72 -18.85
CA LEU A 260 -6.89 15.68 -19.94
C LEU A 260 -5.60 16.43 -20.30
N LEU A 261 -4.87 16.91 -19.29
CA LEU A 261 -3.57 17.59 -19.49
C LEU A 261 -2.58 16.66 -20.20
N PHE A 262 -2.49 15.41 -19.75
CA PHE A 262 -1.62 14.41 -20.35
C PHE A 262 -2.02 14.08 -21.78
N MET A 263 -3.31 13.94 -22.07
CA MET A 263 -3.82 13.70 -23.42
C MET A 263 -3.48 14.86 -24.37
N VAL A 264 -3.64 16.10 -23.93
CA VAL A 264 -3.26 17.30 -24.72
C VAL A 264 -1.77 17.32 -25.00
N THR A 265 -0.93 17.06 -23.98
CA THR A 265 0.52 17.10 -24.09
C THR A 265 1.08 16.01 -25.01
N PHE A 266 0.49 14.84 -24.99
CA PHE A 266 0.96 13.66 -25.74
C PHE A 266 0.02 13.24 -26.87
N PHE A 267 -0.89 14.09 -27.32
CA PHE A 267 -1.94 13.82 -28.30
C PHE A 267 -1.44 13.14 -29.59
N ARG A 268 -0.24 13.50 -30.04
CA ARG A 268 0.36 12.95 -31.28
C ARG A 268 0.99 11.57 -31.11
N ARG A 269 1.11 11.05 -29.88
CA ARG A 269 1.78 9.77 -29.60
C ARG A 269 0.74 8.64 -29.54
N LYS A 270 0.89 7.65 -30.42
CA LYS A 270 0.03 6.44 -30.40
C LYS A 270 0.51 5.49 -29.30
N ILE A 271 -0.35 5.18 -28.34
CA ILE A 271 -0.09 4.19 -27.29
C ILE A 271 -0.43 2.81 -27.86
N LYS A 272 0.58 1.94 -27.99
CA LYS A 272 0.39 0.52 -28.31
C LYS A 272 0.46 -0.28 -27.03
N LEU A 273 -0.69 -0.60 -26.44
CA LEU A 273 -0.77 -1.48 -25.27
C LEU A 273 -1.16 -2.90 -25.73
N ASP A 274 -0.39 -3.89 -25.31
CA ASP A 274 -0.80 -5.29 -25.43
C ASP A 274 -1.79 -5.62 -24.31
N LYS A 275 -3.07 -5.39 -24.56
CA LYS A 275 -4.16 -5.56 -23.58
C LYS A 275 -4.15 -6.93 -22.91
N LYS A 276 -3.77 -8.00 -23.63
CA LYS A 276 -3.76 -9.36 -23.09
C LYS A 276 -2.74 -9.53 -21.95
N ARG A 277 -1.63 -8.78 -21.99
CA ARG A 277 -0.60 -8.86 -20.95
C ARG A 277 -1.00 -8.19 -19.65
N PHE A 278 -1.84 -7.17 -19.73
CA PHE A 278 -2.26 -6.44 -18.53
C PHE A 278 -3.55 -6.98 -17.92
N LEU A 279 -4.23 -7.92 -18.62
CA LEU A 279 -5.53 -8.43 -18.18
C LEU A 279 -5.47 -9.00 -16.75
N LEU A 280 -4.48 -9.84 -16.45
CA LEU A 280 -4.35 -10.46 -15.12
C LEU A 280 -4.04 -9.43 -14.03
N LEU A 281 -3.16 -8.46 -14.34
CA LEU A 281 -2.90 -7.36 -13.40
C LEU A 281 -4.17 -6.56 -13.15
N TYR A 282 -4.93 -6.24 -14.20
CA TYR A 282 -6.19 -5.52 -14.08
C TYR A 282 -7.21 -6.27 -13.23
N ILE A 283 -7.33 -7.60 -13.42
CA ILE A 283 -8.21 -8.44 -12.58
C ILE A 283 -7.78 -8.39 -11.11
N ILE A 284 -6.49 -8.48 -10.83
CA ILE A 284 -5.98 -8.40 -9.45
C ILE A 284 -6.26 -7.02 -8.85
N LEU A 285 -6.02 -5.94 -9.60
CA LEU A 285 -6.31 -4.58 -9.13
C LEU A 285 -7.82 -4.38 -8.88
N LEU A 286 -8.70 -4.97 -9.70
CA LEU A 286 -10.14 -4.97 -9.47
C LEU A 286 -10.51 -5.72 -8.17
N ILE A 287 -9.92 -6.89 -7.93
CA ILE A 287 -10.14 -7.65 -6.70
C ILE A 287 -9.72 -6.81 -5.48
N LEU A 288 -8.53 -6.19 -5.53
CA LEU A 288 -8.04 -5.32 -4.48
C LEU A 288 -8.92 -4.06 -4.30
N PHE A 289 -9.46 -3.52 -5.40
CA PHE A 289 -10.39 -2.41 -5.35
C PHE A 289 -11.71 -2.79 -4.65
N PHE A 290 -12.30 -3.94 -4.98
CA PHE A 290 -13.53 -4.41 -4.33
C PHE A 290 -13.29 -4.74 -2.86
N GLU A 291 -12.16 -5.34 -2.51
CA GLU A 291 -11.77 -5.56 -1.12
C GLU A 291 -11.68 -4.25 -0.35
N TRP A 292 -10.93 -3.28 -0.89
CA TRP A 292 -10.81 -1.96 -0.32
C TRP A 292 -12.17 -1.28 -0.14
N PHE A 293 -13.00 -1.26 -1.18
CA PHE A 293 -14.31 -0.62 -1.13
C PHE A 293 -15.22 -1.26 -0.09
N TYR A 294 -15.23 -2.58 -0.01
CA TYR A 294 -16.12 -3.31 0.91
C TYR A 294 -15.70 -3.19 2.38
N PHE A 295 -14.41 -3.26 2.68
CA PHE A 295 -13.92 -3.28 4.07
C PHE A 295 -13.45 -1.92 4.57
N HIS A 296 -12.69 -1.17 3.76
CA HIS A 296 -11.99 0.04 4.20
C HIS A 296 -12.03 1.16 3.16
N PRO A 297 -13.20 1.68 2.78
CA PRO A 297 -13.38 2.60 1.66
C PRO A 297 -12.87 4.02 1.95
N THR A 298 -11.58 4.14 2.30
CA THR A 298 -10.91 5.42 2.52
C THR A 298 -9.68 5.55 1.64
N LEU A 299 -9.44 6.74 1.07
CA LEU A 299 -8.27 7.02 0.24
C LEU A 299 -6.95 6.74 0.97
N ARG A 300 -6.95 6.88 2.29
CA ARG A 300 -5.79 6.58 3.15
C ARG A 300 -5.37 5.12 3.09
N LEU A 301 -6.30 4.19 2.92
CA LEU A 301 -6.06 2.75 2.98
C LEU A 301 -6.01 2.08 1.60
N GLY A 302 -6.39 2.78 0.53
CA GLY A 302 -6.46 2.15 -0.78
C GLY A 302 -6.55 3.09 -1.98
N GLY A 303 -6.32 4.38 -1.80
CA GLY A 303 -6.48 5.37 -2.88
C GLY A 303 -5.71 5.08 -4.17
N TYR A 304 -4.61 4.31 -4.10
CA TYR A 304 -3.84 3.95 -5.30
C TYR A 304 -4.62 3.07 -6.29
N HIS A 305 -5.62 2.29 -5.85
CA HIS A 305 -6.47 1.49 -6.76
C HIS A 305 -7.19 2.36 -7.77
N LEU A 306 -7.66 3.53 -7.31
CA LEU A 306 -8.34 4.50 -8.19
C LEU A 306 -7.41 5.09 -9.25
N VAL A 307 -6.10 5.03 -9.02
CA VAL A 307 -5.06 5.52 -9.95
C VAL A 307 -4.64 4.43 -10.92
N ALA A 308 -4.47 3.21 -10.41
CA ALA A 308 -3.90 2.10 -11.16
C ALA A 308 -4.91 1.46 -12.13
N LEU A 309 -6.20 1.53 -11.82
CA LEU A 309 -7.31 1.06 -12.67
C LEU A 309 -7.61 2.03 -13.80
#